data_38bade29729b2ee86d47f4aee4367681
#
_entry.id   38bade29729b2ee86d47f4aee4367681
#
_cell.length_a   1.000
_cell.length_b   1.000
_cell.length_c   1.000
_cell.angle_alpha   90.00
_cell.angle_beta   90.00
_cell.angle_gamma   90.00
#
_symmetry.space_group_name_H-M   'P 1'
#
loop_
_entity.id
_entity.type
_entity.pdbx_description
1 polymer ?
#
loop_
_entity_poly.entity_id
_entity_poly.type
_entity_poly.pdbx_seq_one_letter_code
_entity_poly.pdbx_strand_id
1 'polypeptide(L)'
;LGWCVIMAAVWMLGESKLRQLLLPNASALATMCFVMILLCPVPISYYIDTLQHGRHRKTFNIVENIAFFALLVCSVLHISGIADYIETLPVAHGLLALTVVIVFVTIFEDHKKGYFKGTGYTLVGLVFAMLCVLIESLSTYFVVSISGIFIGIGMTILLVLNLVKTIHDIQEMERSRQKIEMDERRNQMEAISLQMMQTLSTTIEAKDEYTRGHSHRVAEYAVLIAEELGWDKKEIRNLRNAAHLYDIGRIGIPDSILNKPTRLTEEEYAVIKEHTTIGAEILKNITLIDHVKEVARSHHERYDGKGYPDGLK
;
A
#
# COMPACT_ATOMS: atom_id res chain seq x y z
N LEU A 1 11.40 -20.66 0.80
CA LEU A 1 12.22 -20.63 -0.41
C LEU A 1 13.70 -20.88 -0.12
N GLY A 2 14.32 -20.19 0.85
CA GLY A 2 15.75 -20.36 1.19
C GLY A 2 16.17 -21.81 1.45
N TRP A 3 15.40 -22.56 2.19
CA TRP A 3 15.65 -23.98 2.43
C TRP A 3 15.59 -24.83 1.16
N CYS A 4 14.64 -24.56 0.26
CA CYS A 4 14.56 -25.22 -1.03
C CYS A 4 15.82 -24.98 -1.87
N VAL A 5 16.32 -23.74 -1.86
CA VAL A 5 17.54 -23.35 -2.58
C VAL A 5 18.77 -24.06 -1.99
N ILE A 6 18.89 -24.09 -0.67
CA ILE A 6 20.01 -24.77 0.02
C ILE A 6 19.99 -26.27 -0.30
N MET A 7 18.83 -26.92 -0.23
CA MET A 7 18.70 -28.36 -0.53
C MET A 7 19.04 -28.66 -1.98
N ALA A 8 18.56 -27.84 -2.93
CA ALA A 8 18.90 -27.97 -4.34
C ALA A 8 20.41 -27.76 -4.59
N ALA A 9 21.03 -26.79 -3.93
CA ALA A 9 22.46 -26.52 -4.06
C ALA A 9 23.31 -27.68 -3.51
N VAL A 10 22.93 -28.24 -2.35
CA VAL A 10 23.63 -29.40 -1.75
C VAL A 10 23.48 -30.62 -2.69
N TRP A 11 22.30 -30.85 -3.25
CA TRP A 11 22.07 -31.92 -4.21
C TRP A 11 22.91 -31.76 -5.48
N MET A 12 22.92 -30.55 -6.08
CA MET A 12 23.72 -30.23 -7.26
C MET A 12 25.23 -30.42 -7.00
N LEU A 13 25.74 -30.04 -5.81
CA LEU A 13 27.12 -30.30 -5.40
C LEU A 13 27.40 -31.79 -5.32
N GLY A 14 26.48 -32.58 -4.81
CA GLY A 14 26.59 -34.05 -4.71
C GLY A 14 26.69 -34.74 -6.06
N GLU A 15 26.00 -34.23 -7.07
CA GLU A 15 26.01 -34.74 -8.46
C GLU A 15 27.20 -34.20 -9.27
N SER A 16 27.84 -33.11 -8.85
CA SER A 16 28.92 -32.46 -9.59
C SER A 16 30.27 -33.20 -9.47
N LYS A 17 31.14 -33.04 -10.48
CA LYS A 17 32.50 -33.52 -10.42
C LYS A 17 33.34 -32.86 -9.32
N LEU A 18 32.88 -31.69 -8.79
CA LEU A 18 33.50 -30.98 -7.68
C LEU A 18 33.33 -31.71 -6.34
N ARG A 19 32.44 -32.71 -6.24
CA ARG A 19 32.21 -33.51 -5.02
C ARG A 19 33.46 -34.13 -4.46
N GLN A 20 34.36 -34.63 -5.34
CA GLN A 20 35.59 -35.30 -4.94
C GLN A 20 36.62 -34.39 -4.29
N LEU A 21 36.55 -33.08 -4.56
CA LEU A 21 37.40 -32.04 -3.98
C LEU A 21 36.95 -31.62 -2.56
N LEU A 22 35.63 -31.67 -2.30
CA LEU A 22 35.05 -31.16 -1.06
C LEU A 22 34.87 -32.25 0.02
N LEU A 23 34.52 -33.47 -0.40
CA LEU A 23 34.26 -34.59 0.53
C LEU A 23 34.90 -35.87 -0.01
N PRO A 24 35.97 -36.38 0.65
CA PRO A 24 36.68 -37.59 0.21
C PRO A 24 35.87 -38.88 0.40
N ASN A 25 34.78 -38.83 1.20
CA ASN A 25 33.94 -40.02 1.45
C ASN A 25 32.72 -40.02 0.54
N ALA A 26 32.80 -40.75 -0.58
CA ALA A 26 31.73 -40.86 -1.56
C ALA A 26 30.43 -41.45 -0.99
N SER A 27 30.51 -42.36 -0.02
CA SER A 27 29.34 -42.98 0.63
C SER A 27 28.57 -41.97 1.48
N ALA A 28 29.26 -41.15 2.27
CA ALA A 28 28.62 -40.10 3.09
C ALA A 28 27.91 -39.08 2.24
N LEU A 29 28.50 -38.73 1.10
CA LEU A 29 27.90 -37.77 0.15
C LEU A 29 26.63 -38.33 -0.52
N ALA A 30 26.67 -39.61 -0.95
CA ALA A 30 25.51 -40.26 -1.51
C ALA A 30 24.35 -40.37 -0.51
N THR A 31 24.65 -40.68 0.74
CA THR A 31 23.67 -40.66 1.85
C THR A 31 23.05 -39.28 2.04
N MET A 32 23.89 -38.26 2.07
CA MET A 32 23.41 -36.87 2.22
C MET A 32 22.49 -36.44 1.06
N CYS A 33 22.85 -36.75 -0.18
CA CYS A 33 22.01 -36.46 -1.34
C CYS A 33 20.67 -37.21 -1.28
N PHE A 34 20.65 -38.47 -0.89
CA PHE A 34 19.45 -39.25 -0.70
C PHE A 34 18.51 -38.63 0.35
N VAL A 35 19.06 -38.28 1.52
CA VAL A 35 18.31 -37.65 2.62
C VAL A 35 17.71 -36.31 2.13
N MET A 36 18.47 -35.53 1.36
CA MET A 36 18.00 -34.27 0.83
C MET A 36 16.83 -34.40 -0.17
N ILE A 37 16.90 -35.40 -1.08
CA ILE A 37 15.80 -35.67 -2.02
C ILE A 37 14.55 -36.11 -1.27
N LEU A 38 14.73 -37.02 -0.27
CA LEU A 38 13.60 -37.58 0.49
C LEU A 38 12.92 -36.52 1.38
N LEU A 39 13.65 -35.54 1.89
CA LEU A 39 13.13 -34.42 2.68
C LEU A 39 12.69 -33.21 1.83
N CYS A 40 12.99 -33.16 0.53
CA CYS A 40 12.62 -32.07 -0.37
C CYS A 40 11.12 -31.70 -0.34
N PRO A 41 10.19 -32.66 -0.19
CA PRO A 41 8.75 -32.35 -0.01
C PRO A 41 8.44 -31.40 1.14
N VAL A 42 9.19 -31.46 2.24
CA VAL A 42 8.91 -30.69 3.47
C VAL A 42 9.00 -29.18 3.24
N PRO A 43 10.15 -28.60 2.81
CA PRO A 43 10.25 -27.17 2.55
C PRO A 43 9.38 -26.72 1.39
N ILE A 44 9.12 -27.56 0.40
CA ILE A 44 8.21 -27.26 -0.70
C ILE A 44 6.78 -27.10 -0.15
N SER A 45 6.29 -28.07 0.59
CA SER A 45 4.95 -28.06 1.20
C SER A 45 4.77 -26.83 2.10
N TYR A 46 5.74 -26.56 2.96
CA TYR A 46 5.72 -25.39 3.85
C TYR A 46 5.67 -24.07 3.09
N TYR A 47 6.48 -23.94 2.02
CA TYR A 47 6.50 -22.74 1.20
C TYR A 47 5.17 -22.49 0.48
N ILE A 48 4.59 -23.57 -0.09
CA ILE A 48 3.28 -23.49 -0.78
C ILE A 48 2.17 -23.15 0.21
N ASP A 49 2.14 -23.82 1.36
CA ASP A 49 1.17 -23.54 2.42
C ASP A 49 1.20 -22.07 2.85
N THR A 50 2.40 -21.50 2.97
CA THR A 50 2.58 -20.08 3.26
C THR A 50 2.00 -19.19 2.17
N LEU A 51 2.23 -19.51 0.89
CA LEU A 51 1.63 -18.79 -0.25
C LEU A 51 0.11 -18.90 -0.29
N GLN A 52 -0.42 -20.03 0.17
CA GLN A 52 -1.86 -20.31 0.25
C GLN A 52 -2.49 -19.87 1.59
N HIS A 53 -1.75 -19.11 2.42
CA HIS A 53 -2.21 -18.62 3.72
C HIS A 53 -2.76 -19.70 4.66
N GLY A 54 -2.14 -20.89 4.66
CA GLY A 54 -2.49 -22.01 5.54
C GLY A 54 -3.78 -22.76 5.20
N ARG A 55 -4.39 -22.48 4.05
CA ARG A 55 -5.68 -23.09 3.65
C ARG A 55 -5.62 -24.61 3.49
N HIS A 56 -4.46 -25.13 3.07
CA HIS A 56 -4.26 -26.56 2.82
C HIS A 56 -3.30 -27.22 3.83
N ARG A 57 -3.13 -26.62 5.02
CA ARG A 57 -2.19 -27.06 6.05
C ARG A 57 -2.32 -28.53 6.43
N LYS A 58 -3.56 -29.03 6.53
CA LYS A 58 -3.81 -30.46 6.85
C LYS A 58 -3.25 -31.40 5.78
N THR A 59 -3.43 -31.06 4.51
CA THR A 59 -2.95 -31.85 3.36
C THR A 59 -1.43 -31.85 3.33
N PHE A 60 -0.80 -30.70 3.51
CA PHE A 60 0.66 -30.61 3.52
C PHE A 60 1.30 -31.29 4.74
N ASN A 61 0.70 -31.22 5.92
CA ASN A 61 1.17 -31.99 7.09
C ASN A 61 1.17 -33.50 6.84
N ILE A 62 0.22 -34.02 6.08
CA ILE A 62 0.22 -35.46 5.69
C ILE A 62 1.44 -35.77 4.83
N VAL A 63 1.76 -34.94 3.83
CA VAL A 63 2.93 -35.09 2.97
C VAL A 63 4.23 -35.05 3.78
N GLU A 64 4.35 -34.07 4.68
CA GLU A 64 5.50 -33.91 5.57
C GLU A 64 5.70 -35.16 6.45
N ASN A 65 4.62 -35.66 7.06
CA ASN A 65 4.67 -36.86 7.91
C ASN A 65 5.05 -38.12 7.10
N ILE A 66 4.55 -38.26 5.88
CA ILE A 66 4.93 -39.37 4.98
C ILE A 66 6.40 -39.25 4.61
N ALA A 67 6.96 -38.07 4.38
CA ALA A 67 8.36 -37.86 4.08
C ALA A 67 9.27 -38.27 5.27
N PHE A 68 8.91 -37.84 6.47
CA PHE A 68 9.65 -38.24 7.69
C PHE A 68 9.56 -39.75 7.96
N PHE A 69 8.37 -40.33 7.76
CA PHE A 69 8.21 -41.80 7.94
C PHE A 69 9.01 -42.59 6.88
N ALA A 70 9.00 -42.17 5.62
CA ALA A 70 9.79 -42.77 4.55
C ALA A 70 11.30 -42.66 4.85
N LEU A 71 11.77 -41.49 5.36
CA LEU A 71 13.16 -41.34 5.78
C LEU A 71 13.53 -42.32 6.88
N LEU A 72 12.66 -42.49 7.89
CA LEU A 72 12.91 -43.44 8.99
C LEU A 72 13.01 -44.86 8.45
N VAL A 73 12.06 -45.30 7.62
CA VAL A 73 12.04 -46.65 7.05
C VAL A 73 13.26 -46.91 6.17
N CYS A 74 13.59 -46.01 5.25
CA CYS A 74 14.75 -46.17 4.37
C CYS A 74 16.06 -46.19 5.15
N SER A 75 16.17 -45.39 6.22
CA SER A 75 17.36 -45.39 7.10
C SER A 75 17.49 -46.68 7.87
N VAL A 76 16.39 -47.23 8.38
CA VAL A 76 16.41 -48.54 9.08
C VAL A 76 16.81 -49.68 8.13
N LEU A 77 16.26 -49.69 6.87
CA LEU A 77 16.62 -50.67 5.85
C LEU A 77 18.10 -50.60 5.49
N HIS A 78 18.66 -49.41 5.38
CA HIS A 78 20.07 -49.19 5.08
C HIS A 78 20.98 -49.67 6.25
N ILE A 79 20.66 -49.26 7.48
CA ILE A 79 21.47 -49.66 8.68
C ILE A 79 21.40 -51.16 8.90
N SER A 80 20.25 -51.80 8.63
CA SER A 80 20.11 -53.29 8.77
C SER A 80 20.77 -54.08 7.64
N GLY A 81 21.26 -53.38 6.59
CA GLY A 81 21.87 -54.05 5.43
C GLY A 81 20.88 -54.78 4.53
N ILE A 82 19.59 -54.52 4.67
CA ILE A 82 18.50 -55.13 3.84
C ILE A 82 18.44 -54.49 2.48
N ALA A 83 18.58 -53.15 2.41
CA ALA A 83 18.53 -52.41 1.14
C ALA A 83 19.44 -51.18 1.23
N ASP A 84 20.12 -50.91 0.13
CA ASP A 84 20.93 -49.68 0.02
C ASP A 84 20.03 -48.45 -0.33
N TYR A 85 20.54 -47.23 -0.04
CA TYR A 85 19.84 -45.99 -0.41
C TYR A 85 19.54 -45.87 -1.91
N ILE A 86 20.38 -46.47 -2.79
CA ILE A 86 20.16 -46.51 -4.24
C ILE A 86 18.94 -47.34 -4.59
N GLU A 87 18.74 -48.46 -3.89
CA GLU A 87 17.59 -49.35 -4.09
C GLU A 87 16.28 -48.72 -3.61
N THR A 88 16.34 -47.83 -2.63
CA THR A 88 15.18 -47.10 -2.09
C THR A 88 14.94 -45.74 -2.77
N LEU A 89 15.80 -45.32 -3.71
CA LEU A 89 15.67 -44.09 -4.49
C LEU A 89 14.30 -43.91 -5.19
N PRO A 90 13.67 -44.97 -5.75
CA PRO A 90 12.32 -44.85 -6.32
C PRO A 90 11.25 -44.36 -5.33
N VAL A 91 11.42 -44.66 -4.02
CA VAL A 91 10.50 -44.14 -2.98
C VAL A 91 10.61 -42.64 -2.87
N ALA A 92 11.83 -42.08 -2.87
CA ALA A 92 12.06 -40.63 -2.83
C ALA A 92 11.49 -39.93 -4.04
N HIS A 93 11.70 -40.46 -5.24
CA HIS A 93 11.14 -39.93 -6.49
C HIS A 93 9.61 -40.01 -6.53
N GLY A 94 9.03 -41.13 -6.06
CA GLY A 94 7.58 -41.31 -5.95
C GLY A 94 6.94 -40.28 -5.00
N LEU A 95 7.59 -40.01 -3.86
CA LEU A 95 7.12 -39.03 -2.89
C LEU A 95 7.23 -37.60 -3.43
N LEU A 96 8.29 -37.29 -4.17
CA LEU A 96 8.47 -36.00 -4.82
C LEU A 96 7.38 -35.79 -5.90
N ALA A 97 7.13 -36.80 -6.72
CA ALA A 97 6.07 -36.75 -7.74
C ALA A 97 4.68 -36.57 -7.10
N LEU A 98 4.40 -37.29 -6.00
CA LEU A 98 3.16 -37.14 -5.25
C LEU A 98 3.00 -35.70 -4.71
N THR A 99 4.08 -35.12 -4.19
CA THR A 99 4.10 -33.74 -3.70
C THR A 99 3.77 -32.76 -4.83
N VAL A 100 4.37 -32.93 -6.01
CA VAL A 100 4.07 -32.12 -7.20
C VAL A 100 2.58 -32.18 -7.56
N VAL A 101 1.99 -33.38 -7.58
CA VAL A 101 0.56 -33.55 -7.88
C VAL A 101 -0.31 -32.85 -6.83
N ILE A 102 -0.02 -33.00 -5.55
CA ILE A 102 -0.79 -32.39 -4.45
C ILE A 102 -0.71 -30.87 -4.55
N VAL A 103 0.49 -30.32 -4.79
CA VAL A 103 0.65 -28.87 -4.99
C VAL A 103 -0.16 -28.39 -6.18
N PHE A 104 -0.15 -29.10 -7.30
CA PHE A 104 -0.94 -28.75 -8.48
C PHE A 104 -2.44 -28.72 -8.18
N VAL A 105 -2.94 -29.74 -7.48
CA VAL A 105 -4.36 -29.82 -7.09
C VAL A 105 -4.75 -28.68 -6.18
N THR A 106 -3.97 -28.39 -5.14
CA THR A 106 -4.28 -27.29 -4.19
C THR A 106 -4.23 -25.92 -4.86
N ILE A 107 -3.28 -25.71 -5.77
CA ILE A 107 -3.17 -24.49 -6.58
C ILE A 107 -4.40 -24.34 -7.49
N PHE A 108 -4.82 -25.41 -8.14
CA PHE A 108 -5.98 -25.41 -9.04
C PHE A 108 -7.27 -25.12 -8.29
N GLU A 109 -7.46 -25.70 -7.10
CA GLU A 109 -8.60 -25.40 -6.23
C GLU A 109 -8.65 -23.93 -5.83
N ASP A 110 -7.53 -23.38 -5.40
CA ASP A 110 -7.44 -21.97 -5.00
C ASP A 110 -7.64 -21.03 -6.19
N HIS A 111 -7.16 -21.39 -7.37
CA HIS A 111 -7.42 -20.62 -8.60
C HIS A 111 -8.91 -20.58 -8.94
N LYS A 112 -9.61 -21.72 -8.88
CA LYS A 112 -11.07 -21.79 -9.09
C LYS A 112 -11.84 -20.90 -8.10
N LYS A 113 -11.36 -20.78 -6.87
CA LYS A 113 -11.97 -19.96 -5.82
C LYS A 113 -11.58 -18.49 -5.88
N GLY A 114 -10.71 -18.08 -6.83
CA GLY A 114 -10.30 -16.69 -7.04
C GLY A 114 -9.31 -16.15 -6.00
N TYR A 115 -8.64 -17.01 -5.23
CA TYR A 115 -7.74 -16.61 -4.15
C TYR A 115 -6.36 -16.08 -4.61
N PHE A 116 -6.02 -16.22 -5.89
CA PHE A 116 -4.70 -15.85 -6.44
C PHE A 116 -4.61 -14.42 -7.02
N LYS A 117 -5.17 -13.43 -6.37
CA LYS A 117 -4.91 -12.04 -6.78
C LYS A 117 -3.49 -11.63 -6.37
N GLY A 118 -2.63 -11.35 -7.35
CA GLY A 118 -1.27 -10.83 -7.14
C GLY A 118 -0.13 -11.86 -7.04
N THR A 119 -0.41 -13.17 -7.03
CA THR A 119 0.63 -14.22 -6.88
C THR A 119 0.99 -14.97 -8.17
N GLY A 120 0.48 -14.52 -9.32
CA GLY A 120 0.61 -15.22 -10.61
C GLY A 120 2.06 -15.53 -11.01
N TYR A 121 2.97 -14.58 -10.87
CA TYR A 121 4.39 -14.77 -11.24
C TYR A 121 5.09 -15.83 -10.39
N THR A 122 4.87 -15.83 -9.08
CA THR A 122 5.45 -16.83 -8.16
C THR A 122 4.92 -18.22 -8.47
N LEU A 123 3.63 -18.32 -8.81
CA LEU A 123 2.97 -19.56 -9.15
C LEU A 123 3.52 -20.17 -10.43
N VAL A 124 3.68 -19.37 -11.48
CA VAL A 124 4.27 -19.79 -12.76
C VAL A 124 5.69 -20.28 -12.56
N GLY A 125 6.50 -19.53 -11.82
CA GLY A 125 7.90 -19.90 -11.51
C GLY A 125 7.98 -21.20 -10.73
N LEU A 126 7.07 -21.41 -9.77
CA LEU A 126 7.02 -22.62 -8.97
C LEU A 126 6.64 -23.85 -9.81
N VAL A 127 5.58 -23.75 -10.61
CA VAL A 127 5.15 -24.82 -11.51
C VAL A 127 6.28 -25.20 -12.47
N PHE A 128 6.97 -24.21 -13.02
CA PHE A 128 8.12 -24.44 -13.90
C PHE A 128 9.27 -25.14 -13.16
N ALA A 129 9.63 -24.69 -11.96
CA ALA A 129 10.67 -25.31 -11.14
C ALA A 129 10.32 -26.77 -10.79
N MET A 130 9.05 -27.05 -10.48
CA MET A 130 8.60 -28.42 -10.19
C MET A 130 8.65 -29.32 -11.40
N LEU A 131 8.30 -28.82 -12.60
CA LEU A 131 8.47 -29.57 -13.84
C LEU A 131 9.93 -29.89 -14.13
N CYS A 132 10.85 -28.95 -13.88
CA CYS A 132 12.28 -29.18 -14.02
C CYS A 132 12.78 -30.27 -13.06
N VAL A 133 12.34 -30.25 -11.80
CA VAL A 133 12.67 -31.31 -10.82
C VAL A 133 12.12 -32.67 -11.24
N LEU A 134 10.89 -32.71 -11.79
CA LEU A 134 10.30 -33.97 -12.27
C LEU A 134 11.08 -34.53 -13.46
N ILE A 135 11.46 -33.69 -14.44
CA ILE A 135 12.24 -34.08 -15.63
C ILE A 135 13.60 -34.63 -15.19
N GLU A 136 14.27 -33.96 -14.25
CA GLU A 136 15.55 -34.40 -13.70
C GLU A 136 15.43 -35.74 -13.00
N SER A 137 14.39 -35.92 -12.18
CA SER A 137 14.10 -37.15 -11.47
C SER A 137 13.83 -38.33 -12.42
N LEU A 138 13.13 -38.07 -13.56
CA LEU A 138 12.89 -39.06 -14.58
C LEU A 138 14.15 -39.38 -15.40
N SER A 139 15.03 -38.40 -15.62
CA SER A 139 16.27 -38.59 -16.40
C SER A 139 17.22 -39.59 -15.76
N THR A 140 17.15 -39.80 -14.44
CA THR A 140 17.96 -40.80 -13.73
C THR A 140 17.64 -42.26 -14.18
N TYR A 141 16.43 -42.49 -14.71
CA TYR A 141 16.01 -43.81 -15.21
C TYR A 141 16.29 -44.02 -16.71
N PHE A 142 16.52 -42.93 -17.44
CA PHE A 142 16.92 -42.97 -18.84
C PHE A 142 18.41 -42.66 -18.92
N VAL A 143 19.19 -43.40 -19.68
CA VAL A 143 20.67 -43.36 -19.85
C VAL A 143 21.25 -41.98 -20.20
N VAL A 144 20.50 -40.92 -20.08
CA VAL A 144 20.90 -39.55 -20.39
C VAL A 144 21.33 -38.83 -19.10
N SER A 145 22.62 -38.76 -18.87
CA SER A 145 23.21 -38.03 -17.73
C SER A 145 23.09 -36.49 -17.98
N ILE A 146 21.94 -35.91 -17.64
CA ILE A 146 21.74 -34.46 -17.64
C ILE A 146 21.64 -34.03 -16.18
N SER A 147 22.72 -34.22 -15.42
CA SER A 147 22.67 -34.03 -13.97
C SER A 147 22.69 -32.55 -13.58
N GLY A 148 21.69 -32.12 -12.81
CA GLY A 148 21.62 -30.85 -12.13
C GLY A 148 21.22 -29.63 -12.98
N ILE A 149 21.20 -29.73 -14.32
CA ILE A 149 20.98 -28.58 -15.20
C ILE A 149 19.53 -28.09 -15.13
N PHE A 150 18.56 -28.99 -15.20
CA PHE A 150 17.13 -28.62 -15.18
C PHE A 150 16.73 -28.03 -13.83
N ILE A 151 17.21 -28.61 -12.73
CA ILE A 151 16.96 -28.05 -11.38
C ILE A 151 17.58 -26.66 -11.26
N GLY A 152 18.82 -26.47 -11.74
CA GLY A 152 19.46 -25.17 -11.75
C GLY A 152 18.68 -24.10 -12.52
N ILE A 153 18.19 -24.44 -13.71
CA ILE A 153 17.35 -23.55 -14.52
C ILE A 153 16.03 -23.26 -13.82
N GLY A 154 15.34 -24.27 -13.30
CA GLY A 154 14.06 -24.11 -12.60
C GLY A 154 14.18 -23.24 -11.37
N MET A 155 15.22 -23.44 -10.55
CA MET A 155 15.47 -22.62 -9.37
C MET A 155 15.86 -21.18 -9.71
N THR A 156 16.64 -20.96 -10.77
CA THR A 156 17.02 -19.62 -11.21
C THR A 156 15.79 -18.85 -11.67
N ILE A 157 14.94 -19.45 -12.47
CA ILE A 157 13.68 -18.82 -12.94
C ILE A 157 12.77 -18.52 -11.74
N LEU A 158 12.61 -19.44 -10.81
CA LEU A 158 11.81 -19.25 -9.61
C LEU A 158 12.33 -18.07 -8.78
N LEU A 159 13.65 -17.96 -8.58
CA LEU A 159 14.26 -16.84 -7.86
C LEU A 159 14.05 -15.50 -8.57
N VAL A 160 14.25 -15.45 -9.87
CA VAL A 160 14.04 -14.22 -10.67
C VAL A 160 12.59 -13.76 -10.58
N LEU A 161 11.63 -14.67 -10.74
CA LEU A 161 10.20 -14.33 -10.66
C LEU A 161 9.78 -13.88 -9.26
N ASN A 162 10.34 -14.47 -8.20
CA ASN A 162 10.11 -14.00 -6.83
C ASN A 162 10.74 -12.63 -6.59
N LEU A 163 11.93 -12.36 -7.13
CA LEU A 163 12.57 -11.05 -7.05
C LEU A 163 11.71 -9.97 -7.73
N VAL A 164 11.26 -10.25 -8.96
CA VAL A 164 10.36 -9.34 -9.70
C VAL A 164 9.09 -9.05 -8.91
N LYS A 165 8.48 -10.09 -8.32
CA LYS A 165 7.30 -9.91 -7.45
C LYS A 165 7.62 -9.04 -6.25
N THR A 166 8.71 -9.31 -5.54
CA THR A 166 9.11 -8.53 -4.36
C THR A 166 9.32 -7.06 -4.71
N ILE A 167 9.98 -6.76 -5.83
CA ILE A 167 10.16 -5.39 -6.32
C ILE A 167 8.81 -4.73 -6.60
N HIS A 168 7.90 -5.44 -7.26
CA HIS A 168 6.55 -4.93 -7.53
C HIS A 168 5.78 -4.63 -6.24
N ASP A 169 5.79 -5.55 -5.27
CA ASP A 169 5.10 -5.39 -3.98
C ASP A 169 5.67 -4.19 -3.19
N ILE A 170 7.00 -4.00 -3.20
CA ILE A 170 7.66 -2.84 -2.58
C ILE A 170 7.22 -1.54 -3.27
N GLN A 171 7.21 -1.51 -4.60
CA GLN A 171 6.78 -0.31 -5.34
C GLN A 171 5.31 0.05 -5.10
N GLU A 172 4.43 -0.94 -4.99
CA GLU A 172 3.02 -0.72 -4.68
C GLU A 172 2.84 -0.19 -3.25
N MET A 173 3.60 -0.74 -2.30
CA MET A 173 3.62 -0.27 -0.91
C MET A 173 4.12 1.18 -0.81
N GLU A 174 5.20 1.52 -1.52
CA GLU A 174 5.73 2.89 -1.55
C GLU A 174 4.73 3.89 -2.17
N ARG A 175 4.08 3.53 -3.27
CA ARG A 175 3.03 4.36 -3.87
C ARG A 175 1.85 4.60 -2.91
N SER A 176 1.44 3.56 -2.19
CA SER A 176 0.37 3.66 -1.20
C SER A 176 0.76 4.56 -0.03
N ARG A 177 2.00 4.45 0.47
CA ARG A 177 2.55 5.33 1.51
C ARG A 177 2.58 6.79 1.06
N GLN A 178 3.14 7.05 -0.13
CA GLN A 178 3.21 8.41 -0.68
C GLN A 178 1.83 9.05 -0.81
N LYS A 179 0.82 8.26 -1.24
CA LYS A 179 -0.56 8.74 -1.34
C LYS A 179 -1.13 9.14 0.02
N ILE A 180 -0.93 8.30 1.05
CA ILE A 180 -1.37 8.60 2.41
C ILE A 180 -0.67 9.87 2.94
N GLU A 181 0.64 9.98 2.80
CA GLU A 181 1.40 11.16 3.23
C GLU A 181 0.95 12.45 2.52
N MET A 182 0.66 12.36 1.23
CA MET A 182 0.14 13.51 0.47
C MET A 182 -1.24 13.94 0.96
N ASP A 183 -2.13 13.00 1.23
CA ASP A 183 -3.46 13.30 1.77
C ASP A 183 -3.39 13.88 3.19
N GLU A 184 -2.50 13.37 4.04
CA GLU A 184 -2.26 13.92 5.38
C GLU A 184 -1.70 15.35 5.31
N ARG A 185 -0.70 15.61 4.46
CA ARG A 185 -0.14 16.97 4.26
C ARG A 185 -1.18 17.94 3.75
N ARG A 186 -2.04 17.50 2.81
CA ARG A 186 -3.13 18.33 2.30
C ARG A 186 -4.11 18.69 3.43
N ASN A 187 -4.54 17.71 4.22
CA ASN A 187 -5.46 17.95 5.35
C ASN A 187 -4.85 18.87 6.40
N GLN A 188 -3.57 18.71 6.71
CA GLN A 188 -2.84 19.60 7.63
C GLN A 188 -2.79 21.03 7.08
N MET A 189 -2.49 21.19 5.80
CA MET A 189 -2.43 22.52 5.17
C MET A 189 -3.81 23.20 5.17
N GLU A 190 -4.89 22.46 4.86
CA GLU A 190 -6.26 22.98 4.95
C GLU A 190 -6.61 23.41 6.40
N ALA A 191 -6.25 22.61 7.39
CA ALA A 191 -6.48 22.96 8.81
C ALA A 191 -5.70 24.21 9.24
N ILE A 192 -4.43 24.31 8.88
CA ILE A 192 -3.59 25.49 9.17
C ILE A 192 -4.16 26.73 8.49
N SER A 193 -4.57 26.61 7.22
CA SER A 193 -5.17 27.72 6.47
C SER A 193 -6.44 28.25 7.15
N LEU A 194 -7.34 27.34 7.56
CA LEU A 194 -8.56 27.70 8.28
C LEU A 194 -8.24 28.37 9.62
N GLN A 195 -7.29 27.85 10.37
CA GLN A 195 -6.87 28.42 11.65
C GLN A 195 -6.27 29.82 11.49
N MET A 196 -5.47 30.05 10.44
CA MET A 196 -4.96 31.39 10.11
C MET A 196 -6.09 32.36 9.77
N MET A 197 -7.07 31.96 8.97
CA MET A 197 -8.24 32.80 8.63
C MET A 197 -9.04 33.16 9.87
N GLN A 198 -9.31 32.21 10.76
CA GLN A 198 -10.01 32.44 12.02
C GLN A 198 -9.23 33.39 12.93
N THR A 199 -7.90 33.23 12.99
CA THR A 199 -7.04 34.11 13.79
C THR A 199 -7.07 35.54 13.24
N LEU A 200 -6.98 35.71 11.92
CA LEU A 200 -7.10 37.02 11.28
C LEU A 200 -8.46 37.67 11.55
N SER A 201 -9.54 36.91 11.38
CA SER A 201 -10.89 37.35 11.69
C SER A 201 -11.03 37.82 13.13
N THR A 202 -10.57 36.99 14.10
CA THR A 202 -10.60 37.33 15.54
C THR A 202 -9.76 38.56 15.85
N THR A 203 -8.62 38.75 15.17
CA THR A 203 -7.76 39.91 15.33
C THR A 203 -8.46 41.22 14.89
N ILE A 204 -9.21 41.14 13.79
CA ILE A 204 -9.99 42.27 13.29
C ILE A 204 -11.17 42.57 14.21
N GLU A 205 -11.88 41.55 14.68
CA GLU A 205 -12.98 41.67 15.62
C GLU A 205 -12.52 42.23 17.00
N ALA A 206 -11.25 42.00 17.38
CA ALA A 206 -10.69 42.60 18.59
C ALA A 206 -10.52 44.12 18.48
N LYS A 207 -10.49 44.67 17.26
CA LYS A 207 -10.46 46.11 17.01
C LYS A 207 -11.87 46.75 17.13
N ASP A 208 -12.94 45.97 16.96
CA ASP A 208 -14.34 46.38 17.02
C ASP A 208 -15.04 45.66 18.17
N GLU A 209 -15.26 46.37 19.28
CA GLU A 209 -15.83 45.75 20.49
C GLU A 209 -17.22 45.15 20.32
N TYR A 210 -17.95 45.55 19.28
CA TYR A 210 -19.33 45.09 18.99
C TYR A 210 -19.39 43.83 18.13
N THR A 211 -18.30 43.39 17.52
CA THR A 211 -18.31 42.31 16.50
C THR A 211 -17.71 40.99 16.96
N ARG A 212 -17.39 40.82 18.25
CA ARG A 212 -16.78 39.59 18.76
C ARG A 212 -17.58 38.32 18.37
N GLY A 213 -16.95 37.38 17.66
CA GLY A 213 -17.55 36.15 17.15
C GLY A 213 -18.58 36.33 16.04
N HIS A 214 -18.68 37.52 15.47
CA HIS A 214 -19.67 37.84 14.42
C HIS A 214 -19.33 37.10 13.12
N SER A 215 -18.10 37.20 12.64
CA SER A 215 -17.69 36.55 11.39
C SER A 215 -17.83 35.03 11.44
N HIS A 216 -17.62 34.42 12.61
CA HIS A 216 -17.86 32.98 12.78
C HIS A 216 -19.33 32.62 12.62
N ARG A 217 -20.25 33.36 13.30
CA ARG A 217 -21.68 33.13 13.13
C ARG A 217 -22.18 33.38 11.72
N VAL A 218 -21.66 34.42 11.06
CA VAL A 218 -21.97 34.70 9.65
C VAL A 218 -21.54 33.55 8.76
N ALA A 219 -20.34 33.00 8.95
CA ALA A 219 -19.85 31.84 8.20
C ALA A 219 -20.73 30.60 8.42
N GLU A 220 -21.16 30.33 9.65
CA GLU A 220 -22.06 29.22 9.96
C GLU A 220 -23.41 29.36 9.25
N TYR A 221 -24.05 30.53 9.36
CA TYR A 221 -25.33 30.77 8.70
C TYR A 221 -25.24 30.75 7.18
N ALA A 222 -24.18 31.31 6.62
CA ALA A 222 -23.95 31.28 5.18
C ALA A 222 -23.81 29.82 4.67
N VAL A 223 -23.10 28.98 5.42
CA VAL A 223 -22.96 27.55 5.10
C VAL A 223 -24.32 26.83 5.15
N LEU A 224 -25.10 27.03 6.20
CA LEU A 224 -26.44 26.41 6.31
C LEU A 224 -27.34 26.80 5.14
N ILE A 225 -27.33 28.07 4.72
CA ILE A 225 -28.09 28.53 3.56
C ILE A 225 -27.59 27.88 2.27
N ALA A 226 -26.28 27.80 2.08
CA ALA A 226 -25.68 27.22 0.88
C ALA A 226 -25.97 25.71 0.77
N GLU A 227 -25.95 24.99 1.91
CA GLU A 227 -26.32 23.57 1.98
C GLU A 227 -27.79 23.36 1.57
N GLU A 228 -28.71 24.20 2.05
CA GLU A 228 -30.12 24.15 1.69
C GLU A 228 -30.35 24.50 0.20
N LEU A 229 -29.54 25.37 -0.36
CA LEU A 229 -29.54 25.70 -1.78
C LEU A 229 -28.90 24.64 -2.68
N GLY A 230 -28.32 23.58 -2.09
CA GLY A 230 -27.73 22.46 -2.81
C GLY A 230 -26.36 22.75 -3.44
N TRP A 231 -25.60 23.69 -2.87
CA TRP A 231 -24.25 24.01 -3.35
C TRP A 231 -23.30 22.81 -3.14
N ASP A 232 -22.28 22.70 -3.97
CA ASP A 232 -21.30 21.64 -3.80
C ASP A 232 -20.34 21.88 -2.60
N LYS A 233 -19.65 20.83 -2.17
CA LYS A 233 -18.74 20.90 -1.03
C LYS A 233 -17.57 21.88 -1.22
N LYS A 234 -17.14 22.13 -2.46
CA LYS A 234 -16.07 23.06 -2.77
C LYS A 234 -16.59 24.51 -2.64
N GLU A 235 -17.75 24.78 -3.20
CA GLU A 235 -18.41 26.08 -3.12
C GLU A 235 -18.73 26.46 -1.67
N ILE A 236 -19.29 25.54 -0.88
CA ILE A 236 -19.57 25.74 0.55
C ILE A 236 -18.27 26.03 1.34
N ARG A 237 -17.19 25.34 1.05
CA ARG A 237 -15.89 25.60 1.69
C ARG A 237 -15.34 26.99 1.32
N ASN A 238 -15.42 27.37 0.07
CA ASN A 238 -15.02 28.71 -0.40
C ASN A 238 -15.85 29.80 0.26
N LEU A 239 -17.16 29.63 0.33
CA LEU A 239 -18.08 30.56 1.01
C LEU A 239 -17.74 30.71 2.49
N ARG A 240 -17.52 29.59 3.22
CA ARG A 240 -17.09 29.62 4.62
C ARG A 240 -15.83 30.43 4.83
N ASN A 241 -14.81 30.16 4.00
CA ASN A 241 -13.52 30.86 4.09
C ASN A 241 -13.65 32.35 3.76
N ALA A 242 -14.43 32.70 2.73
CA ALA A 242 -14.70 34.08 2.38
C ALA A 242 -15.47 34.82 3.48
N ALA A 243 -16.45 34.14 4.12
CA ALA A 243 -17.23 34.66 5.23
C ALA A 243 -16.41 34.94 6.51
N HIS A 244 -15.26 34.29 6.68
CA HIS A 244 -14.33 34.65 7.77
C HIS A 244 -13.52 35.92 7.48
N LEU A 245 -13.40 36.32 6.19
CA LEU A 245 -12.51 37.39 5.76
C LEU A 245 -13.24 38.63 5.20
N TYR A 246 -14.57 38.57 5.07
CA TYR A 246 -15.33 39.62 4.38
C TYR A 246 -15.14 41.01 4.98
N ASP A 247 -14.97 41.08 6.28
CA ASP A 247 -14.81 42.33 7.06
C ASP A 247 -13.35 42.74 7.32
N ILE A 248 -12.36 42.06 6.66
CA ILE A 248 -10.93 42.33 6.89
C ILE A 248 -10.54 43.80 6.69
N GLY A 249 -11.26 44.51 5.85
CA GLY A 249 -11.02 45.92 5.57
C GLY A 249 -11.27 46.85 6.72
N ARG A 250 -11.96 46.43 7.79
CA ARG A 250 -12.11 47.21 9.03
C ARG A 250 -10.76 47.57 9.69
N ILE A 251 -9.70 46.85 9.38
CA ILE A 251 -8.36 47.14 9.83
C ILE A 251 -7.90 48.55 9.38
N GLY A 252 -8.38 48.99 8.20
CA GLY A 252 -8.07 50.33 7.66
C GLY A 252 -8.93 51.46 8.19
N ILE A 253 -9.98 51.20 8.97
CA ILE A 253 -10.87 52.22 9.52
C ILE A 253 -10.27 52.77 10.84
N PRO A 254 -10.23 54.10 11.05
CA PRO A 254 -9.75 54.69 12.33
C PRO A 254 -10.60 54.25 13.52
N ASP A 255 -9.94 53.89 14.64
CA ASP A 255 -10.61 53.40 15.85
C ASP A 255 -11.58 54.42 16.45
N SER A 256 -11.28 55.71 16.31
CA SER A 256 -12.15 56.80 16.75
C SER A 256 -13.50 56.86 16.02
N ILE A 257 -13.57 56.31 14.80
CA ILE A 257 -14.79 56.21 14.01
C ILE A 257 -15.44 54.86 14.26
N LEU A 258 -14.65 53.80 14.21
CA LEU A 258 -15.12 52.40 14.33
C LEU A 258 -15.80 52.14 15.68
N ASN A 259 -15.21 52.64 16.77
CA ASN A 259 -15.68 52.43 18.16
C ASN A 259 -16.39 53.69 18.74
N LYS A 260 -16.88 54.60 17.88
CA LYS A 260 -17.60 55.80 18.30
C LYS A 260 -18.88 55.44 19.07
N PRO A 261 -19.08 55.86 20.33
CA PRO A 261 -20.23 55.46 21.13
C PRO A 261 -21.53 56.23 20.75
N THR A 262 -21.42 57.25 19.86
CA THR A 262 -22.57 58.05 19.40
C THR A 262 -22.89 57.73 17.94
N ARG A 263 -23.98 58.27 17.42
CA ARG A 263 -24.32 58.15 15.99
C ARG A 263 -23.21 58.77 15.14
N LEU A 264 -22.87 58.08 14.05
CA LEU A 264 -21.93 58.56 13.04
C LEU A 264 -22.55 59.72 12.24
N THR A 265 -21.70 60.68 11.84
CA THR A 265 -22.06 61.66 10.85
C THR A 265 -22.08 61.02 9.46
N GLU A 266 -22.60 61.69 8.44
CA GLU A 266 -22.62 61.21 7.05
C GLU A 266 -21.18 61.01 6.52
N GLU A 267 -20.25 61.89 6.90
CA GLU A 267 -18.83 61.80 6.52
C GLU A 267 -18.14 60.61 7.21
N GLU A 268 -18.38 60.37 8.51
CA GLU A 268 -17.85 59.24 9.26
C GLU A 268 -18.44 57.92 8.71
N TYR A 269 -19.72 57.89 8.36
CA TYR A 269 -20.37 56.74 7.73
C TYR A 269 -19.77 56.44 6.36
N ALA A 270 -19.41 57.48 5.57
CA ALA A 270 -18.71 57.30 4.29
C ALA A 270 -17.35 56.60 4.50
N VAL A 271 -16.58 56.97 5.58
CA VAL A 271 -15.32 56.31 5.95
C VAL A 271 -15.57 54.83 6.33
N ILE A 272 -16.62 54.56 7.12
CA ILE A 272 -16.96 53.16 7.45
C ILE A 272 -17.20 52.31 6.17
N LYS A 273 -17.89 52.86 5.20
CA LYS A 273 -18.17 52.11 3.92
C LYS A 273 -16.90 51.75 3.15
N GLU A 274 -15.81 52.47 3.34
CA GLU A 274 -14.51 52.15 2.71
C GLU A 274 -13.95 50.80 3.09
N HIS A 275 -14.40 50.16 4.22
CA HIS A 275 -13.92 48.85 4.57
C HIS A 275 -14.12 47.80 3.50
N THR A 276 -15.18 47.92 2.69
CA THR A 276 -15.47 47.02 1.58
C THR A 276 -14.42 47.08 0.48
N THR A 277 -14.01 48.30 0.10
CA THR A 277 -12.99 48.53 -0.93
C THR A 277 -11.58 48.21 -0.39
N ILE A 278 -11.30 48.57 0.86
CA ILE A 278 -10.04 48.22 1.54
C ILE A 278 -9.92 46.70 1.65
N GLY A 279 -10.98 46.01 2.06
CA GLY A 279 -11.00 44.55 2.16
C GLY A 279 -10.75 43.88 0.82
N ALA A 280 -11.40 44.37 -0.24
CA ALA A 280 -11.17 43.85 -1.59
C ALA A 280 -9.72 44.05 -2.06
N GLU A 281 -9.10 45.20 -1.70
CA GLU A 281 -7.69 45.47 -2.02
C GLU A 281 -6.73 44.56 -1.24
N ILE A 282 -6.98 44.33 0.04
CA ILE A 282 -6.18 43.39 0.88
C ILE A 282 -6.26 41.97 0.29
N LEU A 283 -7.44 41.53 -0.13
CA LEU A 283 -7.68 40.15 -0.59
C LEU A 283 -7.40 39.94 -2.09
N LYS A 284 -7.01 40.97 -2.83
CA LYS A 284 -6.83 40.88 -4.30
C LYS A 284 -5.87 39.81 -4.81
N ASN A 285 -4.85 39.45 -3.99
CA ASN A 285 -3.83 38.47 -4.34
C ASN A 285 -4.12 37.06 -3.78
N ILE A 286 -5.24 36.87 -3.09
CA ILE A 286 -5.63 35.56 -2.58
C ILE A 286 -6.34 34.82 -3.70
N THR A 287 -5.68 33.79 -4.24
CA THR A 287 -6.19 32.95 -5.33
C THR A 287 -6.72 31.59 -4.85
N LEU A 288 -6.52 31.26 -3.55
CA LEU A 288 -6.92 29.96 -2.98
C LEU A 288 -8.40 29.89 -2.60
N ILE A 289 -9.09 31.05 -2.51
CA ILE A 289 -10.51 31.17 -2.16
C ILE A 289 -11.19 31.87 -3.30
N ASP A 290 -12.02 31.14 -4.03
CA ASP A 290 -12.75 31.68 -5.15
C ASP A 290 -13.69 32.83 -4.66
N HIS A 291 -13.72 33.92 -5.39
CA HIS A 291 -14.59 35.09 -5.13
C HIS A 291 -14.41 35.81 -3.79
N VAL A 292 -13.34 35.57 -3.04
CA VAL A 292 -13.12 36.21 -1.72
C VAL A 292 -13.08 37.74 -1.80
N LYS A 293 -12.47 38.28 -2.85
CA LYS A 293 -12.39 39.71 -3.12
C LYS A 293 -13.79 40.31 -3.40
N GLU A 294 -14.58 39.63 -4.20
CA GLU A 294 -15.93 40.04 -4.56
C GLU A 294 -16.84 40.02 -3.33
N VAL A 295 -16.73 38.97 -2.49
CA VAL A 295 -17.45 38.86 -1.20
C VAL A 295 -17.12 40.05 -0.30
N ALA A 296 -15.82 40.34 -0.09
CA ALA A 296 -15.41 41.47 0.73
C ALA A 296 -15.88 42.82 0.17
N ARG A 297 -15.93 42.97 -1.15
CA ARG A 297 -16.39 44.21 -1.79
C ARG A 297 -17.88 44.40 -1.69
N SER A 298 -18.66 43.33 -1.91
CA SER A 298 -20.09 43.44 -2.27
C SER A 298 -21.04 42.95 -1.15
N HIS A 299 -20.57 42.57 0.03
CA HIS A 299 -21.45 42.05 1.09
C HIS A 299 -22.43 43.08 1.69
N HIS A 300 -22.27 44.36 1.40
CA HIS A 300 -23.21 45.41 1.73
C HIS A 300 -24.04 45.88 0.53
N GLU A 301 -23.93 45.22 -0.61
CA GLU A 301 -24.83 45.49 -1.74
C GLU A 301 -26.26 45.01 -1.43
N ARG A 302 -27.21 45.68 -2.02
CA ARG A 302 -28.63 45.44 -1.80
C ARG A 302 -29.32 45.15 -3.11
N TYR A 303 -30.29 44.24 -3.10
CA TYR A 303 -31.05 43.85 -4.26
C TYR A 303 -31.81 45.06 -4.90
N ASP A 304 -32.13 46.09 -4.11
CA ASP A 304 -32.78 47.33 -4.60
C ASP A 304 -31.79 48.36 -5.19
N GLY A 305 -30.48 48.02 -5.26
CA GLY A 305 -29.45 48.92 -5.77
C GLY A 305 -29.08 50.09 -4.86
N LYS A 306 -29.54 50.07 -3.58
CA LYS A 306 -29.23 51.11 -2.59
C LYS A 306 -28.07 50.67 -1.65
N GLY A 307 -27.38 49.61 -2.01
CA GLY A 307 -26.21 49.14 -1.32
C GLY A 307 -24.94 49.94 -1.65
N TYR A 308 -23.82 49.47 -1.19
CA TYR A 308 -22.49 50.04 -1.46
C TYR A 308 -21.43 48.92 -1.57
N PRO A 309 -20.30 49.18 -2.24
CA PRO A 309 -19.82 50.47 -2.79
C PRO A 309 -20.30 50.74 -4.20
N ASP A 310 -20.78 49.74 -4.97
CA ASP A 310 -21.01 49.82 -6.41
C ASP A 310 -22.51 50.03 -6.75
N GLY A 311 -23.42 49.83 -5.80
CA GLY A 311 -24.87 49.95 -6.01
C GLY A 311 -25.42 48.88 -6.96
N LEU A 312 -24.93 47.66 -6.86
CA LEU A 312 -25.34 46.52 -7.69
C LEU A 312 -26.84 46.19 -7.50
N LYS A 313 -27.49 45.70 -8.59
CA LYS A 313 -28.90 45.28 -8.61
C LYS A 313 -29.01 43.81 -8.97
#